data_12e3b3881871b60ee90cc1dd26495727
#
_entry.id   12e3b3881871b60ee90cc1dd26495727
#
_cell.length_a   1.000
_cell.length_b   1.000
_cell.length_c   1.000
_cell.angle_alpha   90.00
_cell.angle_beta   90.00
_cell.angle_gamma   90.00
#
_symmetry.space_group_name_H-M   'P 1'
#
loop_
_entity.id
_entity.type
_entity.pdbx_description
1 polymer ?
#
loop_
_entity_poly.entity_id
_entity_poly.type
_entity_poly.pdbx_seq_one_letter_code
_entity_poly.pdbx_strand_id
1 'polypeptide(L)'
;MIGKSLDIGSSVIRFFSKNFYTLILFALVLISAFSSIWLFYFEIVKDTNPLSSIPAHIVKTLFDAMVLMSPFFVVKRRGFVFIPLILLDVFCLSAVWYYRNYLDIIPFSSFLLYENLTPLLLESAFASARWIDCLAIVPTLMTGVLYKFVLQKKVQKERRRLWWPVIVILSVFVCFHIFLSVRDIKSKQYDSLTDRFVTFPNNILYFDLNGMCGYILYHAATSLLPQPELTEEETIRIQNYLDAYPRYADNIYSVNENKNLILIIVESLNSWVIGKSFCGEEITPCLNRIVNDSNSITAVHVLPQVKDGRSSDGQFMFNTGLLPLKSGAVATRYDDVDYYSIAKALKRRNYTAVNMTVDGNNYWNQAEISVAYGYDRNIDRLGGGTSVTDSVLMERAIEKIKVQKTPFFYQLITGTSHKPYNEPYRKTKLSGATEFPEEVRNYMEVIHYTDRCIGAFVDSLRSNGLYDNTVIAIASDHNQLLSPCGVPGYNDTEAAFIVANAGVKYTHTSVMGQIDIYPTLLDVMNCNDYAWKGLGYSILRTPVGSAAGWNGTVYGNEGDSLASRQIEAWDISEKIITKTRWLN
;
A
#
# COMPACT_ATOMS: atom_id res chain seq x y z
N MET A 1 32.23 -55.13 9.12
CA MET A 1 31.73 -53.73 8.99
C MET A 1 32.62 -52.82 8.12
N ILE A 2 33.91 -53.10 7.97
CA ILE A 2 34.87 -52.26 7.22
C ILE A 2 34.65 -52.29 5.68
N GLY A 3 34.14 -53.40 5.12
CA GLY A 3 33.91 -53.53 3.67
C GLY A 3 32.72 -52.69 3.11
N LYS A 4 31.70 -52.35 3.92
CA LYS A 4 30.56 -51.53 3.49
C LYS A 4 30.86 -50.02 3.44
N SER A 5 31.80 -49.53 4.26
CA SER A 5 32.16 -48.10 4.27
C SER A 5 33.00 -47.70 3.05
N LEU A 6 33.82 -48.61 2.54
CA LEU A 6 34.59 -48.37 1.30
C LEU A 6 33.72 -48.33 0.04
N ASP A 7 32.59 -49.06 0.03
CA ASP A 7 31.65 -49.09 -1.08
C ASP A 7 30.80 -47.83 -1.18
N ILE A 8 30.44 -47.20 -0.06
CA ILE A 8 29.73 -45.91 -0.02
C ILE A 8 30.62 -44.79 -0.57
N GLY A 9 31.89 -44.72 -0.18
CA GLY A 9 32.82 -43.71 -0.70
C GLY A 9 33.02 -43.82 -2.21
N SER A 10 33.18 -45.02 -2.75
CA SER A 10 33.30 -45.26 -4.19
C SER A 10 32.04 -44.91 -4.97
N SER A 11 30.86 -45.15 -4.40
CA SER A 11 29.55 -44.79 -4.99
C SER A 11 29.32 -43.28 -5.03
N VAL A 12 29.73 -42.56 -3.97
CA VAL A 12 29.66 -41.07 -3.91
C VAL A 12 30.59 -40.45 -4.95
N ILE A 13 31.85 -40.89 -5.04
CA ILE A 13 32.82 -40.41 -6.03
C ILE A 13 32.29 -40.63 -7.47
N ARG A 14 31.74 -41.82 -7.76
CA ARG A 14 31.14 -42.13 -9.05
C ARG A 14 29.93 -41.27 -9.36
N PHE A 15 29.11 -40.91 -8.37
CA PHE A 15 28.00 -40.01 -8.55
C PHE A 15 28.47 -38.61 -8.97
N PHE A 16 29.45 -38.03 -8.23
CA PHE A 16 30.00 -36.70 -8.55
C PHE A 16 30.67 -36.68 -9.93
N SER A 17 31.45 -37.70 -10.29
CA SER A 17 32.10 -37.76 -11.61
C SER A 17 31.11 -37.90 -12.75
N LYS A 18 30.00 -38.63 -12.58
CA LYS A 18 28.96 -38.84 -13.61
C LYS A 18 28.03 -37.64 -13.81
N ASN A 19 27.92 -36.77 -12.82
CA ASN A 19 27.01 -35.61 -12.86
C ASN A 19 27.77 -34.28 -12.70
N PHE A 20 29.05 -34.25 -12.99
CA PHE A 20 29.94 -33.13 -12.69
C PHE A 20 29.44 -31.81 -13.29
N TYR A 21 29.11 -31.80 -14.61
CA TYR A 21 28.66 -30.60 -15.28
C TYR A 21 27.23 -30.20 -14.88
N THR A 22 26.39 -31.17 -14.54
CA THR A 22 25.06 -30.91 -13.96
C THR A 22 25.17 -30.22 -12.62
N LEU A 23 26.10 -30.66 -11.76
CA LEU A 23 26.33 -30.04 -10.45
C LEU A 23 26.95 -28.65 -10.56
N ILE A 24 27.86 -28.43 -11.52
CA ILE A 24 28.37 -27.07 -11.81
C ILE A 24 27.24 -26.15 -12.23
N LEU A 25 26.38 -26.57 -13.16
CA LEU A 25 25.25 -25.74 -13.59
C LEU A 25 24.30 -25.46 -12.43
N PHE A 26 24.03 -26.46 -11.58
CA PHE A 26 23.20 -26.25 -10.41
C PHE A 26 23.81 -25.25 -9.43
N ALA A 27 25.12 -25.32 -9.18
CA ALA A 27 25.81 -24.37 -8.32
C ALA A 27 25.73 -22.93 -8.87
N LEU A 28 25.88 -22.75 -10.19
CA LEU A 28 25.74 -21.43 -10.84
C LEU A 28 24.32 -20.91 -10.74
N VAL A 29 23.30 -21.75 -10.97
CA VAL A 29 21.90 -21.42 -10.80
C VAL A 29 21.57 -21.06 -9.35
N LEU A 30 22.15 -21.82 -8.39
CA LEU A 30 21.98 -21.54 -6.97
C LEU A 30 22.59 -20.20 -6.56
N ILE A 31 23.79 -19.86 -7.07
CA ILE A 31 24.43 -18.56 -6.84
C ILE A 31 23.55 -17.44 -7.40
N SER A 32 22.99 -17.61 -8.60
CA SER A 32 22.11 -16.62 -9.21
C SER A 32 20.84 -16.41 -8.37
N ALA A 33 20.15 -17.49 -7.99
CA ALA A 33 18.95 -17.42 -7.15
C ALA A 33 19.25 -16.83 -5.77
N PHE A 34 20.37 -17.22 -5.16
CA PHE A 34 20.82 -16.65 -3.89
C PHE A 34 21.06 -15.14 -4.02
N SER A 35 21.70 -14.69 -5.09
CA SER A 35 21.98 -13.27 -5.31
C SER A 35 20.71 -12.44 -5.40
N SER A 36 19.68 -12.92 -6.10
CA SER A 36 18.38 -12.24 -6.24
C SER A 36 17.62 -12.17 -4.90
N ILE A 37 17.56 -13.30 -4.15
CA ILE A 37 16.92 -13.32 -2.83
C ILE A 37 17.71 -12.47 -1.84
N TRP A 38 19.05 -12.46 -1.93
CA TRP A 38 19.90 -11.66 -1.07
C TRP A 38 19.73 -10.16 -1.31
N LEU A 39 19.58 -9.73 -2.57
CA LEU A 39 19.22 -8.36 -2.91
C LEU A 39 17.91 -7.95 -2.25
N PHE A 40 16.88 -8.80 -2.37
CA PHE A 40 15.58 -8.59 -1.74
C PHE A 40 15.73 -8.43 -0.21
N TYR A 41 16.44 -9.34 0.44
CA TYR A 41 16.70 -9.27 1.87
C TYR A 41 17.44 -7.97 2.26
N PHE A 42 18.51 -7.64 1.55
CA PHE A 42 19.37 -6.51 1.86
C PHE A 42 18.65 -5.16 1.75
N GLU A 43 17.79 -5.01 0.75
CA GLU A 43 17.06 -3.76 0.52
C GLU A 43 15.81 -3.62 1.42
N ILE A 44 15.17 -4.71 1.79
CA ILE A 44 13.87 -4.68 2.49
C ILE A 44 14.02 -4.92 3.99
N VAL A 45 14.78 -5.95 4.39
CA VAL A 45 14.79 -6.38 5.80
C VAL A 45 15.81 -5.63 6.64
N LYS A 46 16.91 -5.21 6.05
CA LYS A 46 18.05 -4.61 6.74
C LYS A 46 17.66 -3.39 7.61
N ASP A 47 16.78 -2.53 7.11
CA ASP A 47 16.43 -1.27 7.75
C ASP A 47 15.21 -1.37 8.70
N THR A 48 14.63 -2.57 8.85
CA THR A 48 13.39 -2.80 9.61
C THR A 48 13.57 -3.40 11.01
N ASN A 49 14.76 -3.33 11.60
CA ASN A 49 15.08 -4.03 12.87
C ASN A 49 14.75 -5.53 12.81
N PRO A 50 15.44 -6.30 11.94
CA PRO A 50 15.11 -7.69 11.73
C PRO A 50 15.27 -8.50 13.03
N LEU A 51 14.32 -9.38 13.31
CA LEU A 51 14.38 -10.31 14.46
C LEU A 51 15.47 -11.37 14.28
N SER A 52 15.94 -11.56 13.05
CA SER A 52 16.95 -12.55 12.71
C SER A 52 18.31 -11.91 12.47
N SER A 53 19.38 -12.58 12.92
CA SER A 53 20.75 -12.15 12.64
C SER A 53 21.13 -12.36 11.16
N ILE A 54 22.10 -11.60 10.65
CA ILE A 54 22.63 -11.73 9.28
C ILE A 54 23.02 -13.18 8.94
N PRO A 55 23.75 -13.94 9.81
CA PRO A 55 24.04 -15.36 9.53
C PRO A 55 22.79 -16.23 9.36
N ALA A 56 21.75 -15.98 10.15
CA ALA A 56 20.49 -16.71 10.00
C ALA A 56 19.82 -16.43 8.65
N HIS A 57 19.89 -15.18 8.16
CA HIS A 57 19.36 -14.82 6.83
C HIS A 57 20.15 -15.46 5.70
N ILE A 58 21.47 -15.52 5.79
CA ILE A 58 22.30 -16.22 4.80
C ILE A 58 21.84 -17.69 4.68
N VAL A 59 21.62 -18.36 5.81
CA VAL A 59 21.16 -19.75 5.84
C VAL A 59 19.75 -19.88 5.24
N LYS A 60 18.81 -19.03 5.63
CA LYS A 60 17.44 -19.02 5.06
C LYS A 60 17.48 -18.80 3.55
N THR A 61 18.19 -17.77 3.08
CA THR A 61 18.33 -17.46 1.65
C THR A 61 18.89 -18.63 0.86
N LEU A 62 19.88 -19.34 1.42
CA LEU A 62 20.45 -20.52 0.80
C LEU A 62 19.42 -21.67 0.71
N PHE A 63 18.64 -21.91 1.76
CA PHE A 63 17.59 -22.91 1.76
C PHE A 63 16.48 -22.56 0.77
N ASP A 64 16.03 -21.31 0.74
CA ASP A 64 15.02 -20.83 -0.20
C ASP A 64 15.49 -21.02 -1.65
N ALA A 65 16.72 -20.61 -1.97
CA ALA A 65 17.30 -20.82 -3.30
C ALA A 65 17.39 -22.31 -3.66
N MET A 66 17.78 -23.16 -2.72
CA MET A 66 17.82 -24.63 -2.94
C MET A 66 16.43 -25.19 -3.22
N VAL A 67 15.42 -24.81 -2.46
CA VAL A 67 14.03 -25.29 -2.62
C VAL A 67 13.47 -24.84 -3.96
N LEU A 68 13.54 -23.53 -4.26
CA LEU A 68 13.01 -22.96 -5.49
C LEU A 68 13.67 -23.52 -6.75
N MET A 69 14.96 -23.82 -6.68
CA MET A 69 15.71 -24.38 -7.81
C MET A 69 15.76 -25.92 -7.81
N SER A 70 15.24 -26.60 -6.79
CA SER A 70 15.26 -28.08 -6.70
C SER A 70 14.59 -28.81 -7.88
N PRO A 71 13.53 -28.27 -8.55
CA PRO A 71 12.96 -28.92 -9.75
C PRO A 71 13.98 -29.14 -10.87
N PHE A 72 15.11 -28.42 -10.84
CA PHE A 72 16.25 -28.63 -11.73
C PHE A 72 16.67 -30.10 -11.85
N PHE A 73 16.68 -30.84 -10.75
CA PHE A 73 17.12 -32.24 -10.73
C PHE A 73 16.16 -33.21 -11.43
N VAL A 74 14.89 -32.84 -11.54
CA VAL A 74 13.82 -33.69 -12.12
C VAL A 74 13.60 -33.41 -13.59
N VAL A 75 13.87 -32.19 -14.06
CA VAL A 75 13.63 -31.80 -15.44
C VAL A 75 14.70 -32.37 -16.36
N LYS A 76 14.29 -33.11 -17.43
CA LYS A 76 15.22 -33.71 -18.40
C LYS A 76 16.05 -32.67 -19.17
N ARG A 77 15.40 -31.57 -19.58
CA ARG A 77 16.07 -30.47 -20.31
C ARG A 77 16.48 -29.40 -19.30
N ARG A 78 17.71 -29.48 -18.79
CA ARG A 78 18.22 -28.59 -17.73
C ARG A 78 18.10 -27.10 -18.03
N GLY A 79 18.05 -26.72 -19.31
CA GLY A 79 17.82 -25.32 -19.71
C GLY A 79 16.47 -24.73 -19.26
N PHE A 80 15.46 -25.57 -18.95
CA PHE A 80 14.20 -25.07 -18.41
C PHE A 80 14.32 -24.44 -17.00
N VAL A 81 15.44 -24.64 -16.29
CA VAL A 81 15.70 -23.99 -14.99
C VAL A 81 15.78 -22.48 -15.10
N PHE A 82 16.11 -21.96 -16.28
CA PHE A 82 16.15 -20.50 -16.48
C PHE A 82 14.77 -19.84 -16.42
N ILE A 83 13.68 -20.58 -16.63
CA ILE A 83 12.32 -20.05 -16.49
C ILE A 83 12.05 -19.67 -15.04
N PRO A 84 12.09 -20.58 -14.04
CA PRO A 84 11.86 -20.21 -12.65
C PRO A 84 12.93 -19.23 -12.12
N LEU A 85 14.16 -19.29 -12.63
CA LEU A 85 15.21 -18.35 -12.23
C LEU A 85 14.89 -16.91 -12.68
N ILE A 86 14.49 -16.72 -13.94
CA ILE A 86 14.08 -15.41 -14.47
C ILE A 86 12.82 -14.90 -13.75
N LEU A 87 11.85 -15.79 -13.50
CA LEU A 87 10.66 -15.41 -12.73
C LEU A 87 11.02 -14.95 -11.30
N LEU A 88 12.00 -15.60 -10.67
CA LEU A 88 12.50 -15.18 -9.36
C LEU A 88 13.19 -13.81 -9.43
N ASP A 89 14.03 -13.58 -10.46
CA ASP A 89 14.70 -12.30 -10.65
C ASP A 89 13.68 -11.17 -10.84
N VAL A 90 12.67 -11.38 -11.69
CA VAL A 90 11.59 -10.41 -11.93
C VAL A 90 10.82 -10.15 -10.64
N PHE A 91 10.47 -11.19 -9.89
CA PHE A 91 9.79 -11.05 -8.61
C PHE A 91 10.61 -10.23 -7.61
N CYS A 92 11.89 -10.58 -7.41
CA CYS A 92 12.76 -9.88 -6.47
C CYS A 92 12.98 -8.41 -6.86
N LEU A 93 13.17 -8.12 -8.15
CA LEU A 93 13.30 -6.75 -8.64
C LEU A 93 12.02 -5.95 -8.45
N SER A 94 10.88 -6.51 -8.84
CA SER A 94 9.58 -5.85 -8.66
C SER A 94 9.31 -5.54 -7.19
N ALA A 95 9.61 -6.48 -6.30
CA ALA A 95 9.43 -6.31 -4.88
C ALA A 95 10.38 -5.25 -4.27
N VAL A 96 11.65 -5.20 -4.73
CA VAL A 96 12.61 -4.18 -4.28
C VAL A 96 12.19 -2.79 -4.78
N TRP A 97 11.76 -2.66 -6.03
CA TRP A 97 11.28 -1.38 -6.57
C TRP A 97 9.97 -0.95 -5.90
N TYR A 98 9.08 -1.87 -5.61
CA TYR A 98 7.87 -1.61 -4.83
C TYR A 98 8.21 -1.13 -3.42
N TYR A 99 9.12 -1.82 -2.72
CA TYR A 99 9.55 -1.45 -1.38
C TYR A 99 10.16 -0.05 -1.32
N ARG A 100 10.97 0.33 -2.30
CA ARG A 100 11.58 1.67 -2.36
C ARG A 100 10.56 2.80 -2.50
N ASN A 101 9.36 2.51 -3.01
CA ASN A 101 8.28 3.47 -3.16
C ASN A 101 7.25 3.40 -2.02
N TYR A 102 7.02 2.21 -1.46
CA TYR A 102 5.87 1.95 -0.59
C TYR A 102 6.24 1.38 0.79
N LEU A 103 7.51 1.09 1.06
CA LEU A 103 8.02 0.52 2.31
C LEU A 103 7.32 -0.79 2.76
N ASP A 104 6.79 -1.54 1.81
CA ASP A 104 6.25 -2.88 2.06
C ASP A 104 6.61 -3.84 0.92
N ILE A 105 6.37 -5.14 1.11
CA ILE A 105 6.58 -6.15 0.08
C ILE A 105 5.37 -6.19 -0.83
N ILE A 106 5.60 -6.22 -2.16
CA ILE A 106 4.52 -6.26 -3.15
C ILE A 106 3.58 -7.45 -2.88
N PRO A 107 2.27 -7.22 -2.75
CA PRO A 107 1.30 -8.29 -2.54
C PRO A 107 1.31 -9.28 -3.71
N PHE A 108 1.18 -10.57 -3.41
CA PHE A 108 1.14 -11.60 -4.47
C PHE A 108 -0.03 -11.38 -5.45
N SER A 109 -1.16 -10.88 -4.96
CA SER A 109 -2.32 -10.51 -5.77
C SER A 109 -2.00 -9.45 -6.83
N SER A 110 -1.05 -8.54 -6.57
CA SER A 110 -0.67 -7.50 -7.54
C SER A 110 -0.08 -8.07 -8.84
N PHE A 111 0.53 -9.26 -8.78
CA PHE A 111 1.00 -9.95 -9.99
C PHE A 111 -0.13 -10.55 -10.84
N LEU A 112 -1.32 -10.69 -10.28
CA LEU A 112 -2.51 -11.18 -10.99
C LEU A 112 -3.27 -10.04 -11.69
N LEU A 113 -2.98 -8.79 -11.34
CA LEU A 113 -3.67 -7.58 -11.78
C LEU A 113 -2.83 -6.81 -12.82
N TYR A 114 -2.55 -7.47 -13.95
CA TYR A 114 -1.75 -6.86 -15.04
C TYR A 114 -2.39 -5.58 -15.60
N GLU A 115 -3.69 -5.38 -15.45
CA GLU A 115 -4.44 -4.21 -15.90
C GLU A 115 -4.03 -2.94 -15.14
N ASN A 116 -3.49 -3.08 -13.93
CA ASN A 116 -2.95 -1.98 -13.14
C ASN A 116 -1.53 -1.55 -13.55
N LEU A 117 -0.89 -2.23 -14.52
CA LEU A 117 0.42 -1.83 -15.05
C LEU A 117 0.27 -0.62 -15.99
N THR A 118 0.04 0.55 -15.41
CA THR A 118 -0.03 1.80 -16.18
C THR A 118 1.37 2.29 -16.58
N PRO A 119 1.50 3.10 -17.64
CA PRO A 119 2.77 3.73 -18.00
C PRO A 119 3.39 4.52 -16.82
N LEU A 120 2.58 5.21 -16.03
CA LEU A 120 3.02 6.00 -14.87
C LEU A 120 3.60 5.10 -13.76
N LEU A 121 2.98 3.95 -13.49
CA LEU A 121 3.50 2.98 -12.52
C LEU A 121 4.85 2.41 -12.97
N LEU A 122 4.98 2.09 -14.26
CA LEU A 122 6.24 1.61 -14.82
C LEU A 122 7.33 2.68 -14.75
N GLU A 123 7.01 3.94 -15.04
CA GLU A 123 7.94 5.07 -14.93
C GLU A 123 8.44 5.26 -13.49
N SER A 124 7.54 5.20 -12.50
CA SER A 124 7.89 5.26 -11.07
C SER A 124 8.76 4.07 -10.64
N ALA A 125 8.45 2.87 -11.12
CA ALA A 125 9.25 1.68 -10.85
C ALA A 125 10.67 1.82 -11.43
N PHE A 126 10.81 2.24 -12.70
CA PHE A 126 12.12 2.46 -13.31
C PHE A 126 12.91 3.61 -12.67
N ALA A 127 12.24 4.68 -12.23
CA ALA A 127 12.87 5.77 -11.48
C ALA A 127 13.48 5.31 -10.13
N SER A 128 13.00 4.20 -9.60
CA SER A 128 13.50 3.59 -8.36
C SER A 128 14.71 2.66 -8.57
N ALA A 129 15.10 2.38 -9.83
CA ALA A 129 16.19 1.46 -10.15
C ALA A 129 17.54 2.01 -9.68
N ARG A 130 18.38 1.12 -9.12
CA ARG A 130 19.74 1.43 -8.64
C ARG A 130 20.74 0.44 -9.24
N TRP A 131 22.02 0.83 -9.28
CA TRP A 131 23.10 -0.04 -9.80
C TRP A 131 23.18 -1.40 -9.06
N ILE A 132 22.82 -1.45 -7.78
CA ILE A 132 22.83 -2.68 -6.98
C ILE A 132 21.83 -3.73 -7.50
N ASP A 133 20.79 -3.33 -8.23
CA ASP A 133 19.79 -4.21 -8.82
C ASP A 133 20.41 -5.17 -9.85
N CYS A 134 21.61 -4.83 -10.36
CA CYS A 134 22.42 -5.75 -11.17
C CYS A 134 22.72 -7.09 -10.47
N LEU A 135 22.68 -7.15 -9.13
CA LEU A 135 22.87 -8.40 -8.39
C LEU A 135 21.82 -9.47 -8.74
N ALA A 136 20.60 -9.08 -9.11
CA ALA A 136 19.58 -10.04 -9.56
C ALA A 136 19.80 -10.46 -11.04
N ILE A 137 20.20 -9.54 -11.93
CA ILE A 137 20.21 -9.76 -13.38
C ILE A 137 21.52 -10.39 -13.85
N VAL A 138 22.66 -9.83 -13.43
CA VAL A 138 23.98 -10.20 -13.96
C VAL A 138 24.35 -11.66 -13.71
N PRO A 139 24.18 -12.23 -12.49
CA PRO A 139 24.49 -13.64 -12.24
C PRO A 139 23.68 -14.59 -13.12
N THR A 140 22.40 -14.29 -13.34
CA THR A 140 21.51 -15.09 -14.21
C THR A 140 21.95 -15.03 -15.67
N LEU A 141 22.26 -13.83 -16.17
CA LEU A 141 22.78 -13.66 -17.55
C LEU A 141 24.11 -14.40 -17.74
N MET A 142 25.05 -14.26 -16.81
CA MET A 142 26.33 -14.94 -16.87
C MET A 142 26.16 -16.47 -16.85
N THR A 143 25.28 -16.97 -15.99
CA THR A 143 24.94 -18.39 -15.92
C THR A 143 24.33 -18.89 -17.21
N GLY A 144 23.44 -18.10 -17.85
CA GLY A 144 22.83 -18.40 -19.14
C GLY A 144 23.86 -18.46 -20.28
N VAL A 145 24.78 -17.50 -20.33
CA VAL A 145 25.88 -17.46 -21.32
C VAL A 145 26.80 -18.67 -21.14
N LEU A 146 27.26 -18.94 -19.91
CA LEU A 146 28.09 -20.10 -19.61
C LEU A 146 27.39 -21.41 -19.95
N TYR A 147 26.11 -21.53 -19.63
CA TYR A 147 25.31 -22.69 -20.01
C TYR A 147 25.29 -22.88 -21.53
N LYS A 148 24.92 -21.84 -22.28
CA LYS A 148 24.75 -21.93 -23.74
C LYS A 148 26.06 -22.29 -24.43
N PHE A 149 27.16 -21.64 -24.10
CA PHE A 149 28.41 -21.76 -24.86
C PHE A 149 29.36 -22.86 -24.31
N VAL A 150 29.31 -23.18 -23.02
CA VAL A 150 30.27 -24.09 -22.38
C VAL A 150 29.63 -25.38 -21.88
N LEU A 151 28.50 -25.29 -21.18
CA LEU A 151 27.95 -26.40 -20.39
C LEU A 151 26.88 -27.20 -21.14
N GLN A 152 26.14 -26.62 -22.10
CA GLN A 152 24.95 -27.20 -22.70
C GLN A 152 25.17 -28.60 -23.23
N LYS A 153 26.19 -28.80 -24.09
CA LYS A 153 26.48 -30.10 -24.68
C LYS A 153 26.93 -31.15 -23.64
N LYS A 154 27.66 -30.71 -22.60
CA LYS A 154 28.18 -31.56 -21.54
C LYS A 154 27.07 -32.01 -20.59
N VAL A 155 26.23 -31.08 -20.14
CA VAL A 155 25.06 -31.33 -19.28
C VAL A 155 24.02 -32.19 -20.00
N GLN A 156 23.84 -32.03 -21.31
CA GLN A 156 22.93 -32.86 -22.10
C GLN A 156 23.36 -34.33 -22.16
N LYS A 157 24.61 -34.66 -21.98
CA LYS A 157 25.09 -36.04 -21.90
C LYS A 157 24.75 -36.69 -20.55
N GLU A 158 24.54 -35.87 -19.51
CA GLU A 158 24.24 -36.31 -18.14
C GLU A 158 22.73 -36.35 -17.83
N ARG A 159 21.86 -36.57 -18.83
CA ARG A 159 20.39 -36.48 -18.76
C ARG A 159 19.72 -37.53 -17.88
N ARG A 160 19.99 -37.53 -16.58
CA ARG A 160 19.27 -38.38 -15.61
C ARG A 160 18.34 -37.52 -14.75
N ARG A 161 17.13 -38.03 -14.46
CA ARG A 161 16.25 -37.49 -13.43
C ARG A 161 16.77 -37.96 -12.09
N LEU A 162 16.97 -37.03 -11.16
CA LEU A 162 17.46 -37.30 -9.82
C LEU A 162 16.41 -36.81 -8.83
N TRP A 163 15.60 -37.73 -8.33
CA TRP A 163 14.55 -37.37 -7.37
C TRP A 163 15.09 -37.23 -5.95
N TRP A 164 16.10 -38.00 -5.60
CA TRP A 164 16.62 -38.02 -4.25
C TRP A 164 17.18 -36.66 -3.76
N PRO A 165 17.86 -35.81 -4.57
CA PRO A 165 18.30 -34.51 -4.08
C PRO A 165 17.11 -33.62 -3.73
N VAL A 166 16.03 -33.68 -4.51
CA VAL A 166 14.79 -32.93 -4.23
C VAL A 166 14.20 -33.36 -2.89
N ILE A 167 14.06 -34.69 -2.68
CA ILE A 167 13.54 -35.22 -1.41
C ILE A 167 14.40 -34.76 -0.24
N VAL A 168 15.75 -34.86 -0.37
CA VAL A 168 16.66 -34.41 0.68
C VAL A 168 16.53 -32.92 0.96
N ILE A 169 16.52 -32.07 -0.07
CA ILE A 169 16.39 -30.61 0.07
C ILE A 169 15.07 -30.27 0.77
N LEU A 170 13.95 -30.84 0.33
CA LEU A 170 12.65 -30.58 0.94
C LEU A 170 12.57 -31.09 2.38
N SER A 171 13.13 -32.29 2.66
CA SER A 171 13.15 -32.82 4.03
C SER A 171 13.97 -31.94 4.97
N VAL A 172 15.15 -31.51 4.54
CA VAL A 172 15.99 -30.59 5.34
C VAL A 172 15.30 -29.25 5.57
N PHE A 173 14.63 -28.70 4.54
CA PHE A 173 13.86 -27.46 4.65
C PHE A 173 12.72 -27.59 5.68
N VAL A 174 11.93 -28.65 5.62
CA VAL A 174 10.86 -28.93 6.58
C VAL A 174 11.39 -29.10 7.99
N CYS A 175 12.47 -29.90 8.16
CA CYS A 175 13.11 -30.07 9.46
C CYS A 175 13.64 -28.76 10.04
N PHE A 176 14.20 -27.89 9.20
CA PHE A 176 14.68 -26.58 9.60
C PHE A 176 13.54 -25.69 10.12
N HIS A 177 12.41 -25.62 9.41
CA HIS A 177 11.24 -24.84 9.87
C HIS A 177 10.61 -25.42 11.14
N ILE A 178 10.53 -26.76 11.29
CA ILE A 178 10.10 -27.40 12.53
C ILE A 178 11.03 -27.01 13.68
N PHE A 179 12.34 -27.06 13.45
CA PHE A 179 13.32 -26.66 14.46
C PHE A 179 13.12 -25.19 14.92
N LEU A 180 12.92 -24.27 13.96
CA LEU A 180 12.65 -22.87 14.26
C LEU A 180 11.36 -22.70 15.06
N SER A 181 10.26 -23.36 14.66
CA SER A 181 8.98 -23.30 15.37
C SER A 181 9.08 -23.84 16.80
N VAL A 182 9.78 -24.98 17.00
CA VAL A 182 10.01 -25.53 18.35
C VAL A 182 10.85 -24.58 19.21
N ARG A 183 11.85 -23.92 18.62
CA ARG A 183 12.65 -22.91 19.33
C ARG A 183 11.77 -21.75 19.78
N ASP A 184 10.92 -21.25 18.90
CA ASP A 184 10.08 -20.07 19.15
C ASP A 184 8.99 -20.38 20.19
N ILE A 185 8.44 -21.60 20.22
CA ILE A 185 7.56 -22.08 21.31
C ILE A 185 8.33 -22.13 22.64
N LYS A 186 9.54 -22.67 22.65
CA LYS A 186 10.36 -22.74 23.88
C LYS A 186 10.69 -21.36 24.44
N SER A 187 10.83 -20.35 23.57
CA SER A 187 11.03 -18.95 23.97
C SER A 187 9.74 -18.22 24.33
N LYS A 188 8.58 -18.91 24.31
CA LYS A 188 7.23 -18.36 24.56
C LYS A 188 6.87 -17.22 23.58
N GLN A 189 7.42 -17.23 22.40
CA GLN A 189 7.08 -16.27 21.35
C GLN A 189 5.81 -16.69 20.60
N TYR A 190 5.56 -17.99 20.51
CA TYR A 190 4.37 -18.60 19.88
C TYR A 190 3.88 -19.79 20.73
N ASP A 191 2.57 -20.08 20.64
CA ASP A 191 1.92 -21.14 21.43
C ASP A 191 1.88 -22.48 20.69
N SER A 192 1.91 -22.47 19.36
CA SER A 192 1.82 -23.69 18.54
C SER A 192 2.84 -23.72 17.39
N LEU A 193 3.01 -24.90 16.76
CA LEU A 193 3.90 -25.07 15.60
C LEU A 193 3.44 -24.27 14.39
N THR A 194 2.16 -23.95 14.29
CA THR A 194 1.55 -23.24 13.15
C THR A 194 1.51 -21.73 13.34
N ASP A 195 1.55 -21.24 14.57
CA ASP A 195 1.38 -19.81 14.88
C ASP A 195 2.40 -18.93 14.16
N ARG A 196 3.63 -19.42 14.03
CA ARG A 196 4.69 -18.77 13.27
C ARG A 196 4.30 -18.46 11.82
N PHE A 197 3.41 -19.27 11.22
CA PHE A 197 2.98 -19.13 9.82
C PHE A 197 1.70 -18.34 9.65
N VAL A 198 0.94 -18.10 10.71
CA VAL A 198 -0.38 -17.44 10.66
C VAL A 198 -0.45 -16.18 11.51
N THR A 199 0.40 -16.06 12.53
CA THR A 199 0.41 -14.92 13.46
C THR A 199 1.63 -14.05 13.22
N PHE A 200 1.47 -12.98 12.45
CA PHE A 200 2.54 -12.03 12.16
C PHE A 200 1.95 -10.64 11.94
N PRO A 201 2.63 -9.58 12.37
CA PRO A 201 2.11 -8.21 12.28
C PRO A 201 2.21 -7.60 10.87
N ASN A 202 3.15 -8.08 10.02
CA ASN A 202 3.35 -7.52 8.68
C ASN A 202 4.12 -8.45 7.73
N ASN A 203 4.03 -8.16 6.43
CA ASN A 203 4.65 -8.95 5.37
C ASN A 203 6.17 -9.03 5.48
N ILE A 204 6.84 -7.96 5.91
CA ILE A 204 8.30 -7.90 6.03
C ILE A 204 8.75 -8.82 7.16
N LEU A 205 8.06 -8.77 8.30
CA LEU A 205 8.36 -9.65 9.42
C LEU A 205 8.04 -11.11 9.08
N TYR A 206 6.98 -11.36 8.32
CA TYR A 206 6.69 -12.69 7.82
C TYR A 206 7.84 -13.25 6.97
N PHE A 207 8.35 -12.45 6.04
CA PHE A 207 9.51 -12.80 5.23
C PHE A 207 10.76 -13.01 6.10
N ASP A 208 11.02 -12.10 7.06
CA ASP A 208 12.13 -12.25 8.00
C ASP A 208 12.07 -13.58 8.77
N LEU A 209 10.90 -13.98 9.21
CA LEU A 209 10.72 -15.23 9.97
C LEU A 209 10.76 -16.48 9.10
N ASN A 210 10.07 -16.49 7.96
CA ASN A 210 9.75 -17.70 7.19
C ASN A 210 10.49 -17.79 5.84
N GLY A 211 11.21 -16.75 5.42
CA GLY A 211 11.95 -16.70 4.16
C GLY A 211 11.05 -16.55 2.94
N MET A 212 11.67 -16.58 1.75
CA MET A 212 11.00 -16.40 0.45
C MET A 212 10.00 -17.52 0.15
N CYS A 213 10.37 -18.77 0.40
CA CYS A 213 9.47 -19.90 0.17
C CYS A 213 8.24 -19.85 1.07
N GLY A 214 8.41 -19.52 2.35
CA GLY A 214 7.32 -19.35 3.28
C GLY A 214 6.40 -18.22 2.84
N TYR A 215 6.96 -17.07 2.46
CA TYR A 215 6.22 -15.91 1.96
C TYR A 215 5.36 -16.27 0.72
N ILE A 216 5.98 -16.85 -0.32
CA ILE A 216 5.28 -17.21 -1.55
C ILE A 216 4.15 -18.23 -1.26
N LEU A 217 4.42 -19.25 -0.45
CA LEU A 217 3.42 -20.29 -0.14
C LEU A 217 2.24 -19.71 0.64
N TYR A 218 2.50 -18.86 1.63
CA TYR A 218 1.44 -18.23 2.42
C TYR A 218 0.54 -17.34 1.55
N HIS A 219 1.15 -16.43 0.80
CA HIS A 219 0.39 -15.50 -0.04
C HIS A 219 -0.33 -16.20 -1.20
N ALA A 220 0.27 -17.23 -1.81
CA ALA A 220 -0.43 -18.04 -2.79
C ALA A 220 -1.63 -18.78 -2.17
N ALA A 221 -1.46 -19.37 -0.98
CA ALA A 221 -2.54 -20.05 -0.29
C ALA A 221 -3.69 -19.09 0.08
N THR A 222 -3.38 -17.95 0.69
CA THR A 222 -4.38 -16.96 1.11
C THR A 222 -5.08 -16.27 -0.07
N SER A 223 -4.42 -16.15 -1.23
CA SER A 223 -5.03 -15.59 -2.45
C SER A 223 -5.89 -16.58 -3.22
N LEU A 224 -5.65 -17.88 -3.08
CA LEU A 224 -6.33 -18.94 -3.85
C LEU A 224 -7.39 -19.68 -3.05
N LEU A 225 -7.30 -19.68 -1.72
CA LEU A 225 -8.27 -20.37 -0.87
C LEU A 225 -9.42 -19.42 -0.51
N PRO A 226 -10.67 -19.88 -0.54
CA PRO A 226 -11.80 -19.09 -0.07
C PRO A 226 -11.60 -18.74 1.40
N GLN A 227 -11.93 -17.49 1.75
CA GLN A 227 -11.87 -17.06 3.15
C GLN A 227 -12.95 -17.82 3.95
N PRO A 228 -12.63 -18.28 5.17
CA PRO A 228 -13.63 -18.94 6.01
C PRO A 228 -14.73 -17.95 6.39
N GLU A 229 -15.95 -18.45 6.54
CA GLU A 229 -17.08 -17.67 7.06
C GLU A 229 -16.79 -17.19 8.50
N LEU A 230 -17.51 -16.13 8.93
CA LEU A 230 -17.45 -15.66 10.31
C LEU A 230 -17.90 -16.77 11.26
N THR A 231 -17.12 -16.97 12.32
CA THR A 231 -17.58 -17.76 13.45
C THR A 231 -18.60 -16.98 14.29
N GLU A 232 -19.40 -17.67 15.09
CA GLU A 232 -20.32 -17.01 16.03
C GLU A 232 -19.58 -16.09 17.02
N GLU A 233 -18.42 -16.51 17.51
CA GLU A 233 -17.57 -15.71 18.39
C GLU A 233 -17.08 -14.42 17.70
N GLU A 234 -16.63 -14.50 16.45
CA GLU A 234 -16.22 -13.33 15.67
C GLU A 234 -17.39 -12.37 15.41
N THR A 235 -18.58 -12.91 15.14
CA THR A 235 -19.80 -12.11 14.94
C THR A 235 -20.15 -11.35 16.23
N ILE A 236 -20.15 -12.02 17.38
CA ILE A 236 -20.40 -11.40 18.68
C ILE A 236 -19.32 -10.34 18.98
N ARG A 237 -18.06 -10.62 18.67
CA ARG A 237 -16.96 -9.66 18.88
C ARG A 237 -17.14 -8.40 18.04
N ILE A 238 -17.48 -8.53 16.75
CA ILE A 238 -17.78 -7.39 15.87
C ILE A 238 -18.95 -6.60 16.45
N GLN A 239 -20.05 -7.26 16.82
CA GLN A 239 -21.22 -6.60 17.37
C GLN A 239 -20.90 -5.85 18.65
N ASN A 240 -20.20 -6.48 19.60
CA ASN A 240 -19.78 -5.83 20.85
C ASN A 240 -18.89 -4.61 20.58
N TYR A 241 -17.98 -4.71 19.60
CA TYR A 241 -17.14 -3.61 19.19
C TYR A 241 -17.97 -2.44 18.65
N LEU A 242 -18.95 -2.70 17.80
CA LEU A 242 -19.83 -1.67 17.24
C LEU A 242 -20.78 -1.08 18.29
N ASP A 243 -21.33 -1.88 19.18
CA ASP A 243 -22.24 -1.43 20.23
C ASP A 243 -21.53 -0.60 21.32
N ALA A 244 -20.29 -0.93 21.62
CA ALA A 244 -19.42 -0.16 22.53
C ALA A 244 -18.89 1.14 21.92
N TYR A 245 -19.23 1.41 20.67
CA TYR A 245 -18.85 2.67 20.03
C TYR A 245 -19.48 3.83 20.81
N PRO A 246 -18.68 4.81 21.30
CA PRO A 246 -19.23 5.93 22.04
C PRO A 246 -20.19 6.68 21.11
N ARG A 247 -21.47 6.48 21.34
CA ARG A 247 -22.52 7.18 20.60
C ARG A 247 -22.42 8.65 20.98
N TYR A 248 -21.72 9.33 20.17
CA TYR A 248 -21.50 10.77 20.03
C TYR A 248 -22.03 11.65 21.16
N ALA A 249 -21.12 12.31 21.87
CA ALA A 249 -21.42 13.60 22.48
C ALA A 249 -22.09 14.52 21.43
N ASP A 250 -22.89 15.45 21.85
CA ASP A 250 -23.50 16.43 20.94
C ASP A 250 -22.41 17.11 20.09
N ASN A 251 -22.71 17.28 18.81
CA ASN A 251 -21.80 17.98 17.92
C ASN A 251 -21.59 19.39 18.45
N ILE A 252 -20.33 19.75 18.75
CA ILE A 252 -19.98 21.07 19.29
C ILE A 252 -20.19 22.21 18.26
N TYR A 253 -20.43 21.87 17.02
CA TYR A 253 -20.58 22.84 15.93
C TYR A 253 -21.89 22.67 15.20
N SER A 254 -22.57 23.79 14.91
CA SER A 254 -23.75 23.81 14.06
C SER A 254 -23.38 23.55 12.60
N VAL A 255 -24.07 22.68 11.95
CA VAL A 255 -23.68 22.05 10.72
C VAL A 255 -24.40 22.65 9.51
N ASN A 256 -23.79 22.50 8.36
CA ASN A 256 -24.26 22.96 7.06
C ASN A 256 -25.41 22.09 6.54
N GLU A 257 -26.65 22.51 6.75
CA GLU A 257 -27.79 21.83 6.15
C GLU A 257 -27.90 22.18 4.65
N ASN A 258 -28.07 21.15 3.82
CA ASN A 258 -28.33 21.25 2.38
C ASN A 258 -27.24 21.90 1.51
N LYS A 259 -26.01 22.06 2.01
CA LYS A 259 -24.87 22.45 1.16
C LYS A 259 -24.41 21.29 0.29
N ASN A 260 -23.88 21.60 -0.87
CA ASN A 260 -23.16 20.65 -1.69
C ASN A 260 -21.86 20.21 -1.00
N LEU A 261 -21.37 19.03 -1.35
CA LEU A 261 -20.05 18.55 -0.91
C LEU A 261 -19.13 18.32 -2.12
N ILE A 262 -17.92 18.83 -2.03
CA ILE A 262 -16.82 18.44 -2.92
C ILE A 262 -15.71 17.87 -2.04
N LEU A 263 -15.31 16.62 -2.29
CA LEU A 263 -14.17 15.98 -1.68
C LEU A 263 -13.03 15.92 -2.69
N ILE A 264 -11.98 16.70 -2.49
CA ILE A 264 -10.77 16.67 -3.30
C ILE A 264 -9.78 15.73 -2.59
N ILE A 265 -9.52 14.59 -3.20
CA ILE A 265 -8.48 13.67 -2.75
C ILE A 265 -7.20 14.05 -3.49
N VAL A 266 -6.24 14.56 -2.72
CA VAL A 266 -4.97 15.06 -3.28
C VAL A 266 -3.91 13.99 -3.15
N GLU A 267 -3.38 13.56 -4.28
CA GLU A 267 -2.29 12.60 -4.39
C GLU A 267 -1.08 13.06 -3.58
N SER A 268 -0.65 12.23 -2.62
CA SER A 268 0.62 12.37 -1.88
C SER A 268 0.82 13.70 -1.13
N LEU A 269 -0.23 14.37 -0.64
CA LEU A 269 -0.11 15.66 0.04
C LEU A 269 0.36 15.52 1.50
N ASN A 270 1.64 15.73 1.75
CA ASN A 270 2.18 15.80 3.12
C ASN A 270 1.75 17.07 3.84
N SER A 271 1.44 16.99 5.15
CA SER A 271 1.00 18.14 5.95
C SER A 271 2.06 19.23 6.09
N TRP A 272 3.35 18.84 6.09
CA TRP A 272 4.46 19.77 6.35
C TRP A 272 4.60 20.91 5.32
N VAL A 273 4.08 20.73 4.10
CA VAL A 273 4.17 21.75 3.04
C VAL A 273 3.23 22.95 3.30
N ILE A 274 2.19 22.75 4.14
CA ILE A 274 1.18 23.77 4.41
C ILE A 274 1.75 24.81 5.37
N GLY A 275 1.57 26.10 5.05
CA GLY A 275 2.11 27.22 5.82
C GLY A 275 3.62 27.42 5.66
N LYS A 276 4.29 26.74 4.73
CA LYS A 276 5.74 26.85 4.51
C LYS A 276 6.07 27.68 3.28
N SER A 277 7.20 28.39 3.40
CA SER A 277 7.79 29.20 2.33
C SER A 277 9.28 28.97 2.25
N PHE A 278 9.81 28.82 1.04
CA PHE A 278 11.24 28.70 0.77
C PHE A 278 11.60 29.61 -0.42
N CYS A 279 12.80 30.18 -0.40
CA CYS A 279 13.27 31.10 -1.43
C CYS A 279 12.32 32.28 -1.73
N GLY A 280 11.53 32.69 -0.71
CA GLY A 280 10.54 33.76 -0.85
C GLY A 280 9.28 33.39 -1.63
N GLU A 281 8.96 32.11 -1.69
CA GLU A 281 7.74 31.58 -2.31
C GLU A 281 7.05 30.57 -1.38
N GLU A 282 5.73 30.65 -1.23
CA GLU A 282 4.94 29.69 -0.48
C GLU A 282 4.78 28.40 -1.28
N ILE A 283 4.88 27.23 -0.62
CA ILE A 283 4.64 25.95 -1.31
C ILE A 283 3.17 25.82 -1.68
N THR A 284 2.26 26.18 -0.77
CA THR A 284 0.80 25.98 -0.94
C THR A 284 0.02 27.26 -0.65
N PRO A 285 0.17 28.34 -1.47
CA PRO A 285 -0.46 29.62 -1.17
C PRO A 285 -1.98 29.57 -1.11
N CYS A 286 -2.63 28.69 -1.89
CA CYS A 286 -4.09 28.57 -1.89
C CYS A 286 -4.59 27.82 -0.66
N LEU A 287 -3.97 26.69 -0.30
CA LEU A 287 -4.30 25.96 0.94
C LEU A 287 -4.00 26.81 2.17
N ASN A 288 -2.91 27.59 2.17
CA ASN A 288 -2.60 28.51 3.26
C ASN A 288 -3.70 29.54 3.47
N ARG A 289 -4.28 30.10 2.41
CA ARG A 289 -5.45 30.99 2.50
C ARG A 289 -6.65 30.27 3.11
N ILE A 290 -6.94 29.03 2.69
CA ILE A 290 -8.07 28.25 3.20
C ILE A 290 -7.87 27.93 4.68
N VAL A 291 -6.68 27.47 5.07
CA VAL A 291 -6.35 27.17 6.47
C VAL A 291 -6.49 28.40 7.37
N ASN A 292 -6.16 29.60 6.88
CA ASN A 292 -6.27 30.84 7.63
C ASN A 292 -7.68 31.47 7.58
N ASP A 293 -8.59 30.93 6.76
CA ASP A 293 -9.97 31.42 6.69
C ASP A 293 -10.72 31.18 8.01
N SER A 294 -11.56 32.12 8.41
CA SER A 294 -12.41 32.04 9.61
C SER A 294 -13.51 30.96 9.50
N ASN A 295 -13.66 30.34 8.36
CA ASN A 295 -14.69 29.37 8.02
C ASN A 295 -14.08 28.04 7.56
N SER A 296 -13.06 27.55 8.28
CA SER A 296 -12.34 26.35 7.92
C SER A 296 -12.07 25.41 9.11
N ILE A 297 -12.09 24.12 8.85
CA ILE A 297 -11.61 23.07 9.75
C ILE A 297 -10.24 22.61 9.23
N THR A 298 -9.27 22.44 10.12
CA THR A 298 -7.93 21.96 9.77
C THR A 298 -7.47 20.94 10.80
N ALA A 299 -6.99 19.80 10.38
CA ALA A 299 -6.28 18.86 11.24
C ALA A 299 -4.77 19.04 11.07
N VAL A 300 -4.05 19.15 12.18
CA VAL A 300 -2.59 19.39 12.19
C VAL A 300 -1.81 18.10 12.02
N HIS A 301 -2.28 17.02 12.67
CA HIS A 301 -1.60 15.72 12.72
C HIS A 301 -2.52 14.61 12.22
N VAL A 302 -2.39 14.23 10.97
CA VAL A 302 -3.17 13.16 10.34
C VAL A 302 -2.27 11.98 10.06
N LEU A 303 -2.45 10.87 10.81
CA LEU A 303 -1.72 9.63 10.58
C LEU A 303 -2.21 8.95 9.30
N PRO A 304 -1.35 8.68 8.33
CA PRO A 304 -1.67 7.84 7.19
C PRO A 304 -1.92 6.39 7.62
N GLN A 305 -3.03 5.82 7.16
CA GLN A 305 -3.45 4.45 7.51
C GLN A 305 -3.61 3.56 6.28
N VAL A 306 -3.00 3.96 5.17
CA VAL A 306 -3.00 3.17 3.94
C VAL A 306 -2.04 1.98 4.03
N LYS A 307 -2.32 0.97 3.22
CA LYS A 307 -1.49 -0.21 3.01
C LYS A 307 -1.20 -0.42 1.52
N ASP A 308 -1.36 -1.62 1.04
CA ASP A 308 -1.00 -2.04 -0.32
C ASP A 308 -1.85 -1.36 -1.40
N GLY A 309 -3.04 -0.91 -1.07
CA GLY A 309 -3.91 -0.16 -1.98
C GLY A 309 -3.59 1.33 -2.12
N ARG A 310 -2.67 1.88 -1.29
CA ARG A 310 -2.19 3.27 -1.34
C ARG A 310 -3.34 4.28 -1.55
N SER A 311 -3.38 4.96 -2.71
CA SER A 311 -4.41 5.96 -3.03
C SER A 311 -5.83 5.38 -2.97
N SER A 312 -6.02 4.12 -3.37
CA SER A 312 -7.33 3.46 -3.26
C SER A 312 -7.73 3.16 -1.82
N ASP A 313 -6.77 2.93 -0.92
CA ASP A 313 -7.03 2.74 0.51
C ASP A 313 -7.47 4.05 1.18
N GLY A 314 -6.82 5.18 0.85
CA GLY A 314 -7.25 6.50 1.29
C GLY A 314 -8.69 6.79 0.84
N GLN A 315 -8.97 6.59 -0.45
CA GLN A 315 -10.30 6.71 -1.03
C GLN A 315 -11.31 5.79 -0.30
N PHE A 316 -10.94 4.54 -0.01
CA PHE A 316 -11.78 3.57 0.70
C PHE A 316 -12.15 4.06 2.09
N MET A 317 -11.18 4.52 2.88
CA MET A 317 -11.41 5.05 4.23
C MET A 317 -12.35 6.27 4.22
N PHE A 318 -12.15 7.20 3.28
CA PHE A 318 -12.96 8.42 3.20
C PHE A 318 -14.39 8.14 2.75
N ASN A 319 -14.59 7.10 1.95
CA ASN A 319 -15.92 6.69 1.51
C ASN A 319 -16.66 5.85 2.53
N THR A 320 -15.99 4.94 3.25
CA THR A 320 -16.65 3.89 4.04
C THR A 320 -16.43 4.00 5.54
N GLY A 321 -15.38 4.69 5.99
CA GLY A 321 -14.98 4.68 7.40
C GLY A 321 -14.48 3.32 7.91
N LEU A 322 -14.02 2.46 6.99
CA LEU A 322 -13.33 1.21 7.29
C LEU A 322 -11.84 1.38 7.03
N LEU A 323 -11.00 0.69 7.81
CA LEU A 323 -9.57 0.56 7.54
C LEU A 323 -9.35 -0.43 6.39
N PRO A 324 -8.28 -0.24 5.58
CA PRO A 324 -8.00 -1.15 4.46
C PRO A 324 -7.54 -2.53 4.94
N LEU A 325 -7.37 -3.45 4.00
CA LEU A 325 -6.78 -4.76 4.29
C LEU A 325 -5.33 -4.62 4.75
N LYS A 326 -4.89 -5.51 5.61
CA LYS A 326 -3.47 -5.61 6.01
C LYS A 326 -2.60 -6.12 4.87
N SER A 327 -3.18 -6.77 3.85
CA SER A 327 -2.51 -7.21 2.64
C SER A 327 -3.45 -7.21 1.44
N GLY A 328 -2.99 -6.67 0.32
CA GLY A 328 -3.77 -6.45 -0.88
C GLY A 328 -4.71 -5.24 -0.80
N ALA A 329 -5.16 -4.75 -1.94
CA ALA A 329 -6.05 -3.61 -2.03
C ALA A 329 -7.53 -4.03 -1.99
N VAL A 330 -8.34 -3.31 -1.22
CA VAL A 330 -9.79 -3.54 -1.17
C VAL A 330 -10.41 -3.33 -2.55
N ALA A 331 -10.02 -2.26 -3.23
CA ALA A 331 -10.55 -1.89 -4.54
C ALA A 331 -10.38 -2.96 -5.64
N THR A 332 -9.44 -3.90 -5.47
CA THR A 332 -9.18 -4.96 -6.45
C THR A 332 -9.65 -6.34 -6.02
N ARG A 333 -10.01 -6.50 -4.74
CA ARG A 333 -10.37 -7.82 -4.18
C ARG A 333 -11.81 -7.88 -3.70
N TYR A 334 -12.41 -6.76 -3.36
CA TYR A 334 -13.72 -6.62 -2.77
C TYR A 334 -14.47 -5.41 -3.36
N ASP A 335 -14.34 -5.22 -4.65
CA ASP A 335 -14.99 -4.17 -5.43
C ASP A 335 -16.47 -4.47 -5.75
N ASP A 336 -16.90 -5.71 -5.53
CA ASP A 336 -18.28 -6.18 -5.69
C ASP A 336 -19.13 -6.11 -4.41
N VAL A 337 -18.57 -5.57 -3.31
CA VAL A 337 -19.27 -5.45 -2.02
C VAL A 337 -20.11 -4.19 -1.97
N ASP A 338 -21.35 -4.29 -1.50
CA ASP A 338 -22.25 -3.15 -1.34
C ASP A 338 -21.96 -2.37 -0.04
N TYR A 339 -20.94 -1.48 -0.05
CA TYR A 339 -20.49 -0.76 1.13
C TYR A 339 -21.49 0.30 1.61
N TYR A 340 -21.63 0.47 2.92
CA TYR A 340 -22.11 1.74 3.47
C TYR A 340 -21.09 2.84 3.13
N SER A 341 -21.58 3.99 2.67
CA SER A 341 -20.69 5.05 2.21
C SER A 341 -21.25 6.44 2.41
N ILE A 342 -20.37 7.46 2.33
CA ILE A 342 -20.79 8.87 2.32
C ILE A 342 -21.67 9.19 1.11
N ALA A 343 -21.41 8.60 -0.05
CA ALA A 343 -22.24 8.76 -1.24
C ALA A 343 -23.68 8.27 -0.96
N LYS A 344 -23.85 7.08 -0.39
CA LYS A 344 -25.15 6.53 -0.03
C LYS A 344 -25.84 7.33 1.09
N ALA A 345 -25.07 7.83 2.07
CA ALA A 345 -25.60 8.69 3.13
C ALA A 345 -26.24 9.97 2.55
N LEU A 346 -25.53 10.62 1.61
CA LEU A 346 -25.99 11.84 0.95
C LEU A 346 -27.13 11.57 -0.05
N LYS A 347 -27.10 10.44 -0.77
CA LYS A 347 -28.20 10.04 -1.69
C LYS A 347 -29.52 9.85 -0.97
N ARG A 348 -29.55 9.44 0.30
CA ARG A 348 -30.80 9.41 1.12
C ARG A 348 -31.44 10.80 1.28
N ARG A 349 -30.67 11.87 1.02
CA ARG A 349 -31.09 13.27 1.02
C ARG A 349 -31.19 13.87 -0.38
N ASN A 350 -31.37 13.02 -1.40
CA ASN A 350 -31.53 13.36 -2.81
C ASN A 350 -30.30 14.05 -3.45
N TYR A 351 -29.09 13.80 -2.94
CA TYR A 351 -27.85 14.23 -3.60
C TYR A 351 -27.57 13.36 -4.82
N THR A 352 -27.02 13.98 -5.87
CA THR A 352 -26.35 13.27 -6.96
C THR A 352 -24.88 13.09 -6.60
N ALA A 353 -24.38 11.86 -6.58
CA ALA A 353 -23.00 11.54 -6.24
C ALA A 353 -22.18 11.21 -7.50
N VAL A 354 -21.07 11.90 -7.71
CA VAL A 354 -20.21 11.76 -8.90
C VAL A 354 -18.76 11.56 -8.45
N ASN A 355 -18.10 10.52 -8.96
CA ASN A 355 -16.66 10.35 -8.84
C ASN A 355 -15.97 10.81 -10.13
N MET A 356 -14.87 11.56 -10.01
CA MET A 356 -14.04 12.01 -11.14
C MET A 356 -12.56 11.75 -10.82
N THR A 357 -11.87 11.11 -11.76
CA THR A 357 -10.45 10.77 -11.61
C THR A 357 -9.64 11.17 -12.85
N VAL A 358 -8.37 11.50 -12.64
CA VAL A 358 -7.41 11.70 -13.74
C VAL A 358 -7.04 10.37 -14.40
N ASP A 359 -7.11 9.27 -13.66
CA ASP A 359 -6.77 7.93 -14.11
C ASP A 359 -7.90 7.27 -14.90
N GLY A 360 -7.55 6.20 -15.63
CA GLY A 360 -8.55 5.37 -16.30
C GLY A 360 -9.34 4.50 -15.33
N ASN A 361 -10.54 4.12 -15.73
CA ASN A 361 -11.47 3.31 -14.95
C ASN A 361 -10.88 1.98 -14.44
N ASN A 362 -9.94 1.40 -15.17
CA ASN A 362 -9.30 0.13 -14.81
C ASN A 362 -8.26 0.31 -13.70
N TYR A 363 -7.81 1.55 -13.44
CA TYR A 363 -6.85 1.80 -12.37
C TYR A 363 -7.55 1.71 -11.02
N TRP A 364 -7.09 0.82 -10.15
CA TRP A 364 -7.74 0.49 -8.88
C TRP A 364 -9.24 0.13 -9.03
N ASN A 365 -9.64 -0.46 -10.16
CA ASN A 365 -11.03 -0.84 -10.45
C ASN A 365 -12.03 0.29 -10.15
N GLN A 366 -11.68 1.53 -10.59
CA GLN A 366 -12.46 2.73 -10.26
C GLN A 366 -13.91 2.64 -10.74
N ALA A 367 -14.19 1.93 -11.83
CA ALA A 367 -15.54 1.73 -12.32
C ALA A 367 -16.37 0.92 -11.30
N GLU A 368 -15.87 -0.25 -10.90
CA GLU A 368 -16.53 -1.22 -10.04
C GLU A 368 -16.65 -0.70 -8.61
N ILE A 369 -15.53 -0.21 -8.04
CA ILE A 369 -15.52 0.27 -6.65
C ILE A 369 -16.38 1.53 -6.48
N SER A 370 -16.51 2.38 -7.51
CA SER A 370 -17.41 3.52 -7.46
C SER A 370 -18.88 3.11 -7.39
N VAL A 371 -19.25 2.01 -8.08
CA VAL A 371 -20.59 1.41 -7.95
C VAL A 371 -20.80 0.86 -6.54
N ALA A 372 -19.80 0.15 -6.00
CA ALA A 372 -19.83 -0.38 -4.63
C ALA A 372 -20.03 0.72 -3.57
N TYR A 373 -19.42 1.90 -3.77
CA TYR A 373 -19.67 3.08 -2.92
C TYR A 373 -21.03 3.76 -3.20
N GLY A 374 -21.71 3.43 -4.28
CA GLY A 374 -23.02 3.98 -4.61
C GLY A 374 -22.98 5.33 -5.35
N TYR A 375 -21.90 5.66 -6.03
CA TYR A 375 -21.87 6.80 -6.95
C TYR A 375 -22.83 6.59 -8.13
N ASP A 376 -23.48 7.67 -8.59
CA ASP A 376 -24.35 7.64 -9.75
C ASP A 376 -23.56 7.63 -11.06
N ARG A 377 -22.36 8.20 -11.03
CA ARG A 377 -21.46 8.29 -12.18
C ARG A 377 -20.01 8.18 -11.72
N ASN A 378 -19.21 7.48 -12.51
CA ASN A 378 -17.76 7.55 -12.48
C ASN A 378 -17.29 8.15 -13.83
N ILE A 379 -16.46 9.20 -13.77
CA ILE A 379 -15.99 9.95 -14.94
C ILE A 379 -14.47 9.88 -14.97
N ASP A 380 -13.96 9.22 -16.00
CA ASP A 380 -12.55 9.09 -16.32
C ASP A 380 -12.19 9.70 -17.67
N ARG A 381 -10.98 9.54 -18.13
CA ARG A 381 -10.48 9.92 -19.47
C ARG A 381 -10.84 11.35 -19.87
N LEU A 382 -10.61 12.28 -18.99
CA LEU A 382 -11.09 13.66 -19.06
C LEU A 382 -10.53 14.46 -20.26
N GLY A 383 -9.48 14.02 -20.94
CA GLY A 383 -8.81 14.82 -21.96
C GLY A 383 -8.44 14.13 -23.28
N GLY A 384 -8.76 12.85 -23.50
CA GLY A 384 -8.44 12.15 -24.76
C GLY A 384 -6.94 11.92 -25.02
N GLY A 385 -6.06 12.28 -24.10
CA GLY A 385 -4.60 12.07 -24.14
C GLY A 385 -4.12 11.05 -23.11
N THR A 386 -2.82 10.75 -23.14
CA THR A 386 -2.18 9.77 -22.26
C THR A 386 -1.86 10.29 -20.86
N SER A 387 -1.91 11.59 -20.60
CA SER A 387 -1.73 12.19 -19.28
C SER A 387 -2.76 13.30 -19.07
N VAL A 388 -3.59 13.13 -18.05
CA VAL A 388 -4.56 14.12 -17.59
C VAL A 388 -3.98 14.79 -16.35
N THR A 389 -3.80 16.10 -16.38
CA THR A 389 -3.31 16.89 -15.24
C THR A 389 -4.44 17.31 -14.32
N ASP A 390 -4.10 17.71 -13.09
CA ASP A 390 -5.05 18.25 -12.13
C ASP A 390 -5.78 19.50 -12.66
N SER A 391 -5.15 20.33 -13.52
CA SER A 391 -5.81 21.45 -14.18
C SER A 391 -6.98 21.00 -15.02
N VAL A 392 -6.80 19.95 -15.83
CA VAL A 392 -7.88 19.40 -16.68
C VAL A 392 -8.99 18.80 -15.81
N LEU A 393 -8.64 18.07 -14.73
CA LEU A 393 -9.62 17.55 -13.78
C LEU A 393 -10.51 18.69 -13.22
N MET A 394 -9.89 19.76 -12.72
CA MET A 394 -10.60 20.89 -12.12
C MET A 394 -11.45 21.65 -13.14
N GLU A 395 -10.96 21.87 -14.36
CA GLU A 395 -11.71 22.48 -15.46
C GLU A 395 -12.94 21.64 -15.83
N ARG A 396 -12.78 20.33 -15.99
CA ARG A 396 -13.90 19.43 -16.30
C ARG A 396 -14.88 19.30 -15.15
N ALA A 397 -14.40 19.32 -13.91
CA ALA A 397 -15.27 19.30 -12.75
C ALA A 397 -16.17 20.54 -12.72
N ILE A 398 -15.63 21.74 -12.91
CA ILE A 398 -16.43 22.97 -12.90
C ILE A 398 -17.45 22.99 -14.04
N GLU A 399 -17.10 22.49 -15.25
CA GLU A 399 -18.05 22.37 -16.36
C GLU A 399 -19.25 21.49 -16.00
N LYS A 400 -19.04 20.38 -15.30
CA LYS A 400 -20.12 19.48 -14.86
C LYS A 400 -20.93 20.05 -13.72
N ILE A 401 -20.26 20.65 -12.74
CA ILE A 401 -20.89 21.22 -11.54
C ILE A 401 -21.82 22.39 -11.92
N LYS A 402 -21.44 23.24 -12.87
CA LYS A 402 -22.26 24.37 -13.33
C LYS A 402 -23.65 23.97 -13.86
N VAL A 403 -23.77 22.80 -14.45
CA VAL A 403 -25.02 22.28 -15.03
C VAL A 403 -25.70 21.25 -14.13
N GLN A 404 -25.07 20.89 -13.01
CA GLN A 404 -25.60 19.92 -12.08
C GLN A 404 -26.75 20.51 -11.27
N LYS A 405 -27.86 19.76 -11.19
CA LYS A 405 -28.93 20.08 -10.25
C LYS A 405 -28.45 19.81 -8.83
N THR A 406 -28.69 20.76 -7.94
CA THR A 406 -28.35 20.63 -6.52
C THR A 406 -29.42 19.83 -5.77
N PRO A 407 -29.07 19.18 -4.61
CA PRO A 407 -27.73 19.08 -4.04
C PRO A 407 -26.86 18.04 -4.74
N PHE A 408 -25.53 18.18 -4.62
CA PHE A 408 -24.58 17.25 -5.22
C PHE A 408 -23.42 16.90 -4.27
N PHE A 409 -22.82 15.73 -4.52
CA PHE A 409 -21.55 15.30 -3.99
C PHE A 409 -20.59 14.95 -5.13
N TYR A 410 -19.46 15.65 -5.20
CA TYR A 410 -18.39 15.32 -6.14
C TYR A 410 -17.15 14.89 -5.39
N GLN A 411 -16.61 13.73 -5.74
CA GLN A 411 -15.26 13.30 -5.36
C GLN A 411 -14.34 13.57 -6.56
N LEU A 412 -13.24 14.28 -6.33
CA LEU A 412 -12.23 14.63 -7.34
C LEU A 412 -10.90 14.03 -6.91
N ILE A 413 -10.33 13.12 -7.70
CA ILE A 413 -9.08 12.44 -7.39
C ILE A 413 -7.99 13.01 -8.30
N THR A 414 -7.01 13.70 -7.69
CA THR A 414 -5.86 14.28 -8.41
C THR A 414 -4.77 13.23 -8.64
N GLY A 415 -3.77 13.54 -9.47
CA GLY A 415 -2.70 12.60 -9.78
C GLY A 415 -1.37 13.27 -10.16
N THR A 416 -1.34 14.59 -10.43
CA THR A 416 -0.13 15.27 -10.93
C THR A 416 1.04 15.20 -9.94
N SER A 417 0.77 15.15 -8.64
CA SER A 417 1.78 15.04 -7.59
C SER A 417 2.30 13.61 -7.35
N HIS A 418 1.94 12.65 -8.21
CA HIS A 418 2.50 11.30 -8.17
C HIS A 418 3.98 11.29 -8.55
N LYS A 419 4.76 10.42 -7.90
CA LYS A 419 6.18 10.18 -8.24
C LYS A 419 6.29 9.65 -9.69
N PRO A 420 7.28 10.05 -10.50
CA PRO A 420 8.56 10.69 -10.14
C PRO A 420 8.61 12.22 -10.17
N TYR A 421 7.49 12.95 -10.15
CA TYR A 421 7.42 14.44 -10.12
C TYR A 421 7.91 15.11 -11.41
N ASN A 422 7.65 14.51 -12.56
CA ASN A 422 8.12 14.95 -13.89
C ASN A 422 7.05 15.68 -14.71
N GLU A 423 5.89 15.92 -14.16
CA GLU A 423 4.76 16.49 -14.89
C GLU A 423 5.07 17.90 -15.46
N PRO A 424 4.37 18.33 -16.53
CA PRO A 424 4.63 19.59 -17.21
C PRO A 424 4.11 20.77 -16.38
N TYR A 425 4.80 21.12 -15.32
CA TYR A 425 4.52 22.29 -14.51
C TYR A 425 5.60 23.37 -14.72
N ARG A 426 5.22 24.63 -14.49
CA ARG A 426 6.16 25.72 -14.58
C ARG A 426 7.02 25.78 -13.31
N LYS A 427 8.33 25.67 -13.45
CA LYS A 427 9.30 25.83 -12.34
C LYS A 427 9.08 27.16 -11.61
N THR A 428 9.14 27.11 -10.29
CA THR A 428 9.03 28.27 -9.38
C THR A 428 10.39 28.56 -8.73
N LYS A 429 10.41 29.49 -7.78
CA LYS A 429 11.61 29.75 -6.96
C LYS A 429 11.93 28.61 -6.02
N LEU A 430 10.98 27.72 -5.72
CA LEU A 430 11.16 26.54 -4.87
C LEU A 430 12.25 25.61 -5.37
N SER A 431 12.47 25.56 -6.69
CA SER A 431 13.59 24.80 -7.29
C SER A 431 14.98 25.27 -6.82
N GLY A 432 15.08 26.51 -6.31
CA GLY A 432 16.28 27.09 -5.72
C GLY A 432 16.53 26.76 -4.25
N ALA A 433 15.64 26.03 -3.58
CA ALA A 433 15.77 25.64 -2.17
C ALA A 433 16.82 24.51 -2.00
N THR A 434 18.09 24.85 -2.20
CA THR A 434 19.21 23.90 -2.27
C THR A 434 19.53 23.18 -0.96
N GLU A 435 18.96 23.60 0.14
CA GLU A 435 18.98 22.90 1.44
C GLU A 435 18.24 21.56 1.40
N PHE A 436 17.33 21.37 0.43
CA PHE A 436 16.61 20.12 0.21
C PHE A 436 17.24 19.26 -0.90
N PRO A 437 17.17 17.93 -0.79
CA PRO A 437 17.42 17.01 -1.92
C PRO A 437 16.60 17.37 -3.17
N GLU A 438 17.09 17.01 -4.33
CA GLU A 438 16.40 17.30 -5.61
C GLU A 438 14.98 16.70 -5.65
N GLU A 439 14.81 15.48 -5.15
CA GLU A 439 13.50 14.82 -5.06
C GLU A 439 12.50 15.68 -4.26
N VAL A 440 12.91 16.22 -3.12
CA VAL A 440 12.06 17.06 -2.27
C VAL A 440 11.71 18.37 -2.96
N ARG A 441 12.68 18.99 -3.67
CA ARG A 441 12.41 20.20 -4.46
C ARG A 441 11.41 19.95 -5.58
N ASN A 442 11.57 18.85 -6.32
CA ASN A 442 10.63 18.48 -7.37
C ASN A 442 9.24 18.19 -6.80
N TYR A 443 9.17 17.53 -5.64
CA TYR A 443 7.91 17.33 -4.91
C TYR A 443 7.25 18.68 -4.55
N MET A 444 7.98 19.63 -3.98
CA MET A 444 7.44 20.96 -3.66
C MET A 444 6.88 21.67 -4.90
N GLU A 445 7.55 21.53 -6.05
CA GLU A 445 7.12 22.13 -7.32
C GLU A 445 5.78 21.54 -7.83
N VAL A 446 5.63 20.21 -7.78
CA VAL A 446 4.37 19.59 -8.24
C VAL A 446 3.23 19.85 -7.26
N ILE A 447 3.49 19.86 -5.95
CA ILE A 447 2.49 20.25 -4.95
C ILE A 447 2.06 21.71 -5.13
N HIS A 448 3.00 22.61 -5.41
CA HIS A 448 2.67 24.00 -5.73
C HIS A 448 1.74 24.12 -6.95
N TYR A 449 2.01 23.29 -7.98
CA TYR A 449 1.14 23.24 -9.16
C TYR A 449 -0.28 22.75 -8.80
N THR A 450 -0.41 21.64 -8.05
CA THR A 450 -1.70 21.10 -7.60
C THR A 450 -2.45 22.11 -6.73
N ASP A 451 -1.77 22.80 -5.81
CA ASP A 451 -2.34 23.88 -4.99
C ASP A 451 -2.94 25.00 -5.85
N ARG A 452 -2.24 25.40 -6.90
CA ARG A 452 -2.74 26.41 -7.85
C ARG A 452 -3.96 25.93 -8.60
N CYS A 453 -4.01 24.64 -8.99
CA CYS A 453 -5.18 24.05 -9.64
C CYS A 453 -6.40 24.07 -8.70
N ILE A 454 -6.21 23.70 -7.44
CA ILE A 454 -7.24 23.77 -6.40
C ILE A 454 -7.70 25.23 -6.20
N GLY A 455 -6.77 26.19 -6.13
CA GLY A 455 -7.08 27.61 -5.99
C GLY A 455 -7.93 28.14 -7.15
N ALA A 456 -7.53 27.85 -8.39
CA ALA A 456 -8.28 28.23 -9.59
C ALA A 456 -9.69 27.62 -9.61
N PHE A 457 -9.82 26.38 -9.15
CA PHE A 457 -11.12 25.71 -9.02
C PHE A 457 -12.01 26.41 -7.99
N VAL A 458 -11.49 26.72 -6.80
CA VAL A 458 -12.21 27.46 -5.76
C VAL A 458 -12.65 28.86 -6.27
N ASP A 459 -11.76 29.56 -6.98
CA ASP A 459 -12.08 30.87 -7.56
C ASP A 459 -13.13 30.74 -8.66
N SER A 460 -13.13 29.64 -9.41
CA SER A 460 -14.19 29.35 -10.39
C SER A 460 -15.53 29.05 -9.71
N LEU A 461 -15.56 28.36 -8.58
CA LEU A 461 -16.80 28.18 -7.80
C LEU A 461 -17.34 29.53 -7.30
N ARG A 462 -16.46 30.42 -6.81
CA ARG A 462 -16.84 31.77 -6.37
C ARG A 462 -17.45 32.61 -7.52
N SER A 463 -16.76 32.66 -8.67
CA SER A 463 -17.19 33.44 -9.83
C SER A 463 -18.52 32.95 -10.44
N ASN A 464 -18.88 31.68 -10.20
CA ASN A 464 -20.14 31.10 -10.63
C ASN A 464 -21.24 31.09 -9.54
N GLY A 465 -20.99 31.70 -8.36
CA GLY A 465 -21.96 31.76 -7.26
C GLY A 465 -22.25 30.41 -6.59
N LEU A 466 -21.33 29.44 -6.71
CA LEU A 466 -21.50 28.11 -6.19
C LEU A 466 -20.78 27.92 -4.84
N TYR A 467 -19.77 28.74 -4.53
CA TYR A 467 -18.90 28.58 -3.38
C TYR A 467 -19.67 28.63 -2.05
N ASP A 468 -20.53 29.63 -1.85
CA ASP A 468 -21.21 29.83 -0.56
C ASP A 468 -22.12 28.67 -0.15
N ASN A 469 -22.63 27.93 -1.14
CA ASN A 469 -23.47 26.76 -0.92
C ASN A 469 -22.69 25.44 -1.10
N THR A 470 -21.36 25.45 -0.96
CA THR A 470 -20.54 24.26 -1.17
C THR A 470 -19.48 24.13 -0.08
N VAL A 471 -19.49 23.00 0.61
CA VAL A 471 -18.39 22.58 1.49
C VAL A 471 -17.33 21.90 0.62
N ILE A 472 -16.06 22.25 0.84
CA ILE A 472 -14.93 21.66 0.11
C ILE A 472 -14.00 21.00 1.12
N ALA A 473 -14.01 19.67 1.14
CA ALA A 473 -13.06 18.87 1.90
C ALA A 473 -11.85 18.54 1.02
N ILE A 474 -10.65 18.71 1.56
CA ILE A 474 -9.38 18.44 0.90
C ILE A 474 -8.64 17.47 1.81
N ALA A 475 -8.40 16.26 1.30
CA ALA A 475 -7.75 15.19 2.05
C ALA A 475 -6.62 14.59 1.22
N SER A 476 -5.48 14.33 1.85
CA SER A 476 -4.44 13.53 1.20
C SER A 476 -4.83 12.06 1.19
N ASP A 477 -4.67 11.40 0.05
CA ASP A 477 -4.86 9.95 -0.04
C ASP A 477 -3.85 9.19 0.83
N HIS A 478 -2.59 9.63 0.83
CA HIS A 478 -1.52 9.13 1.71
C HIS A 478 -0.39 10.16 1.83
N ASN A 479 0.51 9.95 2.78
CA ASN A 479 1.78 10.66 2.81
C ASN A 479 2.74 10.12 1.75
N GLN A 480 3.70 10.92 1.35
CA GLN A 480 4.83 10.50 0.51
C GLN A 480 6.11 10.57 1.31
N LEU A 481 6.75 9.42 1.50
CA LEU A 481 8.09 9.37 2.05
C LEU A 481 9.10 9.81 0.98
N LEU A 482 9.88 10.81 1.33
CA LEU A 482 10.85 11.47 0.47
C LEU A 482 12.27 11.25 0.98
N SER A 483 13.26 11.74 0.25
CA SER A 483 14.65 11.69 0.71
C SER A 483 14.82 12.42 2.03
N PRO A 484 15.41 11.80 3.06
CA PRO A 484 15.61 12.42 4.37
C PRO A 484 16.42 13.72 4.27
N CYS A 485 15.99 14.76 5.00
CA CYS A 485 16.75 16.00 5.10
C CYS A 485 16.64 16.59 6.51
N GLY A 486 17.64 17.39 6.90
CA GLY A 486 17.71 18.02 8.22
C GLY A 486 17.04 19.40 8.30
N VAL A 487 16.17 19.74 7.36
CA VAL A 487 15.51 21.06 7.34
C VAL A 487 14.46 21.15 8.45
N PRO A 488 14.50 22.18 9.31
CA PRO A 488 13.55 22.31 10.41
C PRO A 488 12.10 22.38 9.93
N GLY A 489 11.24 21.55 10.54
CA GLY A 489 9.82 21.47 10.22
C GLY A 489 9.51 20.63 8.98
N TYR A 490 10.49 19.94 8.41
CA TYR A 490 10.26 18.87 7.45
C TYR A 490 9.73 17.63 8.19
N ASN A 491 8.59 17.12 7.74
CA ASN A 491 7.98 15.89 8.25
C ASN A 491 7.15 15.24 7.12
N ASP A 492 7.64 14.17 6.55
CA ASP A 492 6.99 13.45 5.46
C ASP A 492 6.15 12.25 5.93
N THR A 493 5.91 12.14 7.25
CA THR A 493 5.16 11.02 7.85
C THR A 493 3.68 11.30 8.05
N GLU A 494 3.21 12.54 7.85
CA GLU A 494 1.84 12.96 8.10
C GLU A 494 1.14 13.43 6.82
N ALA A 495 -0.12 13.07 6.70
CA ALA A 495 -1.04 13.50 5.64
C ALA A 495 -1.74 14.82 6.00
N ALA A 496 -2.50 15.40 5.06
CA ALA A 496 -3.25 16.63 5.28
C ALA A 496 -4.76 16.40 5.22
N PHE A 497 -5.51 17.13 6.08
CA PHE A 497 -6.97 17.20 6.01
C PHE A 497 -7.46 18.62 6.35
N ILE A 498 -8.23 19.21 5.44
CA ILE A 498 -8.75 20.58 5.52
C ILE A 498 -10.19 20.56 5.03
N VAL A 499 -11.09 21.35 5.65
CA VAL A 499 -12.44 21.60 5.15
C VAL A 499 -12.65 23.10 5.02
N ALA A 500 -12.84 23.57 3.80
CA ALA A 500 -13.19 24.95 3.49
C ALA A 500 -14.70 25.15 3.52
N ASN A 501 -15.13 26.38 3.85
CA ASN A 501 -16.54 26.77 3.95
C ASN A 501 -17.36 25.87 4.89
N ALA A 502 -16.71 25.47 5.99
CA ALA A 502 -17.26 24.54 6.98
C ALA A 502 -18.32 25.13 7.90
N GLY A 503 -18.54 26.44 7.88
CA GLY A 503 -19.44 27.16 8.80
C GLY A 503 -18.82 27.48 10.17
N VAL A 504 -17.57 27.08 10.40
CA VAL A 504 -16.87 27.24 11.68
C VAL A 504 -15.36 27.29 11.46
N LYS A 505 -14.67 28.01 12.36
CA LYS A 505 -13.20 27.91 12.48
C LYS A 505 -12.85 26.90 13.56
N TYR A 506 -12.20 25.83 13.18
CA TYR A 506 -11.72 24.81 14.11
C TYR A 506 -10.36 24.25 13.67
N THR A 507 -9.44 24.18 14.61
CA THR A 507 -8.14 23.55 14.39
C THR A 507 -8.00 22.38 15.36
N HIS A 508 -7.97 21.17 14.81
CA HIS A 508 -7.72 19.94 15.56
C HIS A 508 -6.21 19.76 15.70
N THR A 509 -5.73 19.88 16.93
CA THR A 509 -4.28 19.84 17.25
C THR A 509 -3.81 18.50 17.80
N SER A 510 -4.73 17.58 18.08
CA SER A 510 -4.43 16.21 18.47
C SER A 510 -4.22 15.31 17.25
N VAL A 511 -3.70 14.11 17.47
CA VAL A 511 -3.54 13.13 16.39
C VAL A 511 -4.92 12.58 15.99
N MET A 512 -5.15 12.46 14.69
CA MET A 512 -6.25 11.71 14.10
C MET A 512 -5.73 10.72 13.06
N GLY A 513 -6.47 9.67 12.78
CA GLY A 513 -6.22 8.77 11.66
C GLY A 513 -6.98 9.22 10.40
N GLN A 514 -6.59 8.75 9.24
CA GLN A 514 -7.35 8.97 7.99
C GLN A 514 -8.78 8.41 8.09
N ILE A 515 -8.99 7.33 8.85
CA ILE A 515 -10.31 6.75 9.09
C ILE A 515 -11.29 7.73 9.78
N ASP A 516 -10.79 8.73 10.49
CA ASP A 516 -11.59 9.73 11.20
C ASP A 516 -12.20 10.78 10.25
N ILE A 517 -11.73 10.83 8.99
CA ILE A 517 -12.25 11.74 7.97
C ILE A 517 -13.72 11.42 7.65
N TYR A 518 -14.06 10.13 7.48
CA TYR A 518 -15.42 9.71 7.16
C TYR A 518 -16.47 10.19 8.19
N PRO A 519 -16.36 9.87 9.49
CA PRO A 519 -17.33 10.36 10.48
C PRO A 519 -17.30 11.88 10.62
N THR A 520 -16.15 12.52 10.42
CA THR A 520 -16.07 13.99 10.42
C THR A 520 -16.86 14.59 9.26
N LEU A 521 -16.78 14.02 8.06
CA LEU A 521 -17.56 14.48 6.91
C LEU A 521 -19.08 14.22 7.10
N LEU A 522 -19.46 13.09 7.73
CA LEU A 522 -20.86 12.86 8.09
C LEU A 522 -21.39 13.96 9.02
N ASP A 523 -20.59 14.37 10.00
CA ASP A 523 -20.95 15.46 10.91
C ASP A 523 -21.01 16.81 10.18
N VAL A 524 -20.00 17.12 9.36
CA VAL A 524 -19.97 18.36 8.57
C VAL A 524 -21.19 18.47 7.66
N MET A 525 -21.69 17.35 7.12
CA MET A 525 -22.85 17.30 6.22
C MET A 525 -24.16 16.99 6.95
N ASN A 526 -24.15 17.00 8.29
CA ASN A 526 -25.31 16.69 9.16
C ASN A 526 -25.96 15.33 8.87
N CYS A 527 -25.19 14.33 8.44
CA CYS A 527 -25.67 12.97 8.15
C CYS A 527 -25.68 12.05 9.39
N ASN A 528 -26.01 12.60 10.57
CA ASN A 528 -25.98 11.87 11.83
C ASN A 528 -27.06 10.79 11.97
N ASP A 529 -28.10 10.84 11.14
CA ASP A 529 -29.16 9.84 11.03
C ASP A 529 -28.76 8.62 10.19
N TYR A 530 -27.61 8.66 9.50
CA TYR A 530 -27.13 7.52 8.74
C TYR A 530 -26.69 6.38 9.69
N ALA A 531 -27.13 5.15 9.43
CA ALA A 531 -26.94 4.02 10.35
C ALA A 531 -25.47 3.69 10.61
N TRP A 532 -24.64 3.77 9.58
CA TRP A 532 -23.22 3.49 9.67
C TRP A 532 -22.39 4.76 9.92
N LYS A 533 -21.55 4.73 10.97
CA LYS A 533 -20.70 5.87 11.38
C LYS A 533 -19.22 5.67 11.08
N GLY A 534 -18.84 4.52 10.54
CA GLY A 534 -17.43 4.12 10.40
C GLY A 534 -16.84 3.57 11.70
N LEU A 535 -15.57 3.19 11.66
CA LEU A 535 -14.80 2.75 12.82
C LEU A 535 -13.95 3.87 13.43
N GLY A 536 -13.78 5.01 12.71
CA GLY A 536 -13.09 6.21 13.17
C GLY A 536 -13.97 7.12 14.05
N TYR A 537 -13.42 8.25 14.44
CA TYR A 537 -14.07 9.24 15.32
C TYR A 537 -14.14 10.60 14.64
N SER A 538 -15.29 11.27 14.73
CA SER A 538 -15.39 12.65 14.28
C SER A 538 -14.54 13.56 15.17
N ILE A 539 -13.62 14.31 14.57
CA ILE A 539 -12.81 15.31 15.29
C ILE A 539 -13.65 16.47 15.86
N LEU A 540 -14.88 16.63 15.39
CA LEU A 540 -15.82 17.62 15.90
C LEU A 540 -16.53 17.19 17.19
N ARG A 541 -16.36 15.92 17.60
CA ARG A 541 -16.95 15.33 18.79
C ARG A 541 -15.91 14.81 19.77
N THR A 542 -14.73 14.50 19.28
CA THR A 542 -13.63 13.90 20.06
C THR A 542 -12.41 14.80 19.98
N PRO A 543 -12.24 15.74 20.93
CA PRO A 543 -11.15 16.70 20.88
C PRO A 543 -9.78 16.08 21.19
N VAL A 544 -9.72 14.96 21.88
CA VAL A 544 -8.47 14.23 22.18
C VAL A 544 -8.37 13.05 21.27
N GLY A 545 -7.24 12.91 20.55
CA GLY A 545 -7.05 11.89 19.55
C GLY A 545 -5.80 11.05 19.75
N SER A 546 -5.96 9.81 19.41
CA SER A 546 -4.89 8.88 19.11
C SER A 546 -5.23 8.21 17.78
N ALA A 547 -4.26 7.64 17.11
CA ALA A 547 -4.46 6.83 15.93
C ALA A 547 -3.55 5.61 15.96
N ALA A 548 -4.00 4.49 15.42
CA ALA A 548 -3.21 3.27 15.34
C ALA A 548 -2.84 2.94 13.90
N GLY A 549 -1.57 2.65 13.68
CA GLY A 549 -1.07 2.06 12.45
C GLY A 549 -1.41 0.57 12.36
N TRP A 550 -1.32 0.02 11.16
CA TRP A 550 -1.57 -1.39 10.87
C TRP A 550 -0.68 -2.37 11.66
N ASN A 551 0.49 -1.91 12.12
CA ASN A 551 1.46 -2.65 12.91
C ASN A 551 1.22 -2.56 14.42
N GLY A 552 0.11 -1.96 14.86
CA GLY A 552 -0.22 -1.74 16.26
C GLY A 552 0.51 -0.58 16.93
N THR A 553 1.32 0.18 16.19
CA THR A 553 1.94 1.40 16.73
C THR A 553 0.87 2.46 16.97
N VAL A 554 0.83 3.02 18.19
CA VAL A 554 -0.07 4.10 18.56
C VAL A 554 0.65 5.43 18.39
N TYR A 555 -0.07 6.39 17.80
CA TYR A 555 0.33 7.78 17.66
C TYR A 555 -0.61 8.65 18.50
N GLY A 556 -0.08 9.66 19.17
CA GLY A 556 -0.84 10.51 20.06
C GLY A 556 -0.78 10.03 21.52
N ASN A 557 -1.91 10.02 22.23
CA ASN A 557 -1.95 9.66 23.64
C ASN A 557 -2.06 8.14 23.82
N GLU A 558 -0.93 7.47 24.08
CA GLU A 558 -0.87 6.00 24.29
C GLU A 558 -1.71 5.52 25.50
N GLY A 559 -1.97 6.36 26.48
CA GLY A 559 -2.80 6.05 27.65
C GLY A 559 -4.29 6.22 27.41
N ASP A 560 -4.70 6.59 26.21
CA ASP A 560 -6.11 6.77 25.88
C ASP A 560 -6.79 5.41 25.69
N SER A 561 -8.00 5.25 26.26
CA SER A 561 -8.86 4.08 26.02
C SER A 561 -9.20 3.90 24.55
N LEU A 562 -9.15 4.97 23.75
CA LEU A 562 -9.33 4.95 22.30
C LEU A 562 -8.20 4.23 21.57
N ALA A 563 -6.96 4.28 22.07
CA ALA A 563 -5.81 3.69 21.40
C ALA A 563 -5.97 2.18 21.22
N SER A 564 -6.32 1.45 22.29
CA SER A 564 -6.56 0.01 22.23
C SER A 564 -7.69 -0.34 21.26
N ARG A 565 -8.75 0.47 21.26
CA ARG A 565 -9.88 0.29 20.36
C ARG A 565 -9.49 0.51 18.89
N GLN A 566 -8.63 1.48 18.60
CA GLN A 566 -8.17 1.74 17.23
C GLN A 566 -7.23 0.64 16.71
N ILE A 567 -6.42 0.01 17.59
CA ILE A 567 -5.65 -1.18 17.21
C ILE A 567 -6.62 -2.33 16.83
N GLU A 568 -7.66 -2.54 17.63
CA GLU A 568 -8.67 -3.56 17.35
C GLU A 568 -9.46 -3.28 16.06
N ALA A 569 -9.66 -2.00 15.72
CA ALA A 569 -10.36 -1.58 14.51
C ALA A 569 -9.79 -2.20 13.22
N TRP A 570 -8.47 -2.43 13.16
CA TRP A 570 -7.84 -3.09 12.01
C TRP A 570 -8.32 -4.52 11.81
N ASP A 571 -8.42 -5.30 12.90
CA ASP A 571 -8.91 -6.67 12.84
C ASP A 571 -10.42 -6.72 12.55
N ILE A 572 -11.18 -5.84 13.18
CA ILE A 572 -12.63 -5.71 12.95
C ILE A 572 -12.92 -5.32 11.50
N SER A 573 -12.20 -4.31 10.96
CA SER A 573 -12.37 -3.88 9.58
C SER A 573 -12.08 -5.01 8.58
N GLU A 574 -10.95 -5.70 8.75
CA GLU A 574 -10.57 -6.80 7.88
C GLU A 574 -11.63 -7.92 7.89
N LYS A 575 -12.17 -8.28 9.05
CA LYS A 575 -13.25 -9.26 9.17
C LYS A 575 -14.54 -8.79 8.50
N ILE A 576 -14.92 -7.53 8.68
CA ILE A 576 -16.08 -6.94 8.01
C ILE A 576 -15.88 -7.04 6.48
N ILE A 577 -14.77 -6.63 5.94
CA ILE A 577 -14.51 -6.62 4.49
C ILE A 577 -14.50 -8.05 3.93
N THR A 578 -13.77 -8.96 4.59
CA THR A 578 -13.47 -10.28 4.00
C THR A 578 -14.54 -11.32 4.22
N LYS A 579 -15.31 -11.22 5.30
CA LYS A 579 -16.20 -12.29 5.78
C LYS A 579 -17.67 -11.93 5.79
N THR A 580 -18.06 -10.64 5.95
CA THR A 580 -19.48 -10.31 6.09
C THR A 580 -20.16 -9.99 4.77
N ARG A 581 -19.43 -9.61 3.72
CA ARG A 581 -19.95 -8.97 2.50
C ARG A 581 -21.03 -7.92 2.80
N TRP A 582 -20.81 -7.21 3.92
CA TRP A 582 -21.78 -6.33 4.60
C TRP A 582 -23.10 -7.00 4.92
N LEU A 583 -23.22 -7.31 6.20
CA LEU A 583 -24.43 -7.74 6.90
C LEU A 583 -25.70 -7.34 6.15
N ASN A 584 -26.17 -8.19 5.28
CA ASN A 584 -27.48 -8.09 4.68
C ASN A 584 -28.53 -8.37 5.74
#